data_119fb5f2b6fb2bc702b06d0d7dc2f53e
#
_entry.id   119fb5f2b6fb2bc702b06d0d7dc2f53e
#
_cell.length_a   1.000
_cell.length_b   1.000
_cell.length_c   1.000
_cell.angle_alpha   90.00
_cell.angle_beta   90.00
_cell.angle_gamma   90.00
#
_symmetry.space_group_name_H-M   'P 1'
#
loop_
_entity.id
_entity.type
_entity.pdbx_description
1 polymer ?
#
loop_
_entity_poly.entity_id
_entity_poly.type
_entity_poly.pdbx_seq_one_letter_code
_entity_poly.pdbx_strand_id
1 'polypeptide(L)'
;LKYLRKQKKIDGFDNAEIADISNLEEKLSDKDTALRIHKYLHILDEPYREVFILKVFAELSYKEIAEIFSKKETWVRVTYYRAKVRLLERLGDDNE
;
A
#
# COMPACT_ATOMS: atom_id res chain seq x y z
N LEU A 1 0.52 -19.46 3.28
CA LEU A 1 -0.11 -19.39 3.41
C LEU A 1 -1.06 -19.53 2.85
N LYS A 2 -1.71 -19.68 2.86
CA LYS A 2 -2.66 -19.86 2.30
C LYS A 2 -3.45 -18.80 2.24
N TYR A 3 -3.50 -18.14 2.99
CA TYR A 3 -4.18 -17.08 3.05
C TYR A 3 -4.01 -16.21 1.87
N LEU A 4 -2.91 -16.18 1.28
CA LEU A 4 -2.75 -15.46 0.21
C LEU A 4 -3.25 -16.13 -0.91
N ARG A 5 -3.24 -17.35 -0.90
CA ARG A 5 -3.53 -17.99 -1.93
C ARG A 5 -4.86 -18.14 -2.11
N LYS A 6 -5.58 -18.17 -1.44
CA LYS A 6 -6.72 -18.37 -1.63
C LYS A 6 -7.42 -17.36 -1.72
N GLN A 7 -7.10 -16.73 -1.79
CA GLN A 7 -7.60 -15.89 -1.92
C GLN A 7 -7.69 -15.34 -2.54
N LYS A 8 -7.77 -15.63 -2.92
CA LYS A 8 -7.96 -15.24 -3.72
C LYS A 8 -8.26 -13.99 -3.99
N LYS A 9 -8.96 -13.51 -4.14
CA LYS A 9 -9.32 -12.33 -4.31
C LYS A 9 -9.33 -11.62 -3.08
N ILE A 10 -8.30 -10.99 -2.60
CA ILE A 10 -8.24 -10.26 -1.40
C ILE A 10 -9.05 -9.02 -1.59
N ASP A 11 -10.04 -8.81 -0.77
CA ASP A 11 -10.90 -7.64 -0.83
C ASP A 11 -11.60 -7.49 -2.18
N GLY A 12 -11.69 -8.54 -2.95
CA GLY A 12 -12.41 -8.50 -4.19
C GLY A 12 -11.72 -7.91 -5.38
N PHE A 13 -10.43 -7.68 -5.28
CA PHE A 13 -9.69 -7.09 -6.38
C PHE A 13 -9.34 -8.11 -7.43
N ASP A 14 -9.36 -7.70 -8.69
CA ASP A 14 -9.01 -8.60 -9.77
C ASP A 14 -7.51 -8.54 -10.07
N ASN A 15 -7.07 -9.33 -11.02
CA ASN A 15 -5.66 -9.42 -11.33
C ASN A 15 -5.07 -8.13 -11.88
N ALA A 16 -5.86 -7.40 -12.62
CA ALA A 16 -5.37 -6.15 -13.19
C ALA A 16 -5.09 -5.14 -12.08
N GLU A 17 -5.96 -5.11 -11.08
CA GLU A 17 -5.76 -4.20 -9.97
C GLU A 17 -4.54 -4.59 -9.17
N ILE A 18 -4.31 -5.90 -9.01
CA ILE A 18 -3.14 -6.36 -8.30
C ILE A 18 -1.87 -5.96 -9.04
N ALA A 19 -1.90 -6.06 -10.37
CA ALA A 19 -0.74 -5.65 -11.16
C ALA A 19 -0.47 -4.17 -11.01
N ASP A 20 -1.53 -3.35 -11.00
CA ASP A 20 -1.36 -1.91 -10.82
C ASP A 20 -0.77 -1.61 -9.45
N ILE A 21 -1.22 -2.35 -8.43
CA ILE A 21 -0.70 -2.16 -7.09
C ILE A 21 0.79 -2.48 -7.05
N SER A 22 1.18 -3.55 -7.75
CA SER A 22 2.58 -3.94 -7.76
C SER A 22 3.47 -2.88 -8.40
N ASN A 23 2.91 -2.13 -9.36
CA ASN A 23 3.68 -1.12 -10.05
C ASN A 23 3.69 0.23 -9.34
N LEU A 24 2.94 0.36 -8.26
CA LEU A 24 2.86 1.65 -7.59
C LEU A 24 4.22 2.15 -7.12
N GLU A 25 5.03 1.26 -6.58
CA GLU A 25 6.34 1.64 -6.08
C GLU A 25 7.23 2.18 -7.20
N GLU A 26 7.11 1.60 -8.38
CA GLU A 26 7.86 2.09 -9.51
C GLU A 26 7.41 3.49 -9.91
N LYS A 27 6.11 3.75 -9.81
CA LYS A 27 5.57 5.04 -10.18
C LYS A 27 6.08 6.16 -9.28
N LEU A 28 6.55 5.82 -8.10
CA LEU A 28 7.05 6.82 -7.18
C LEU A 28 8.34 7.48 -7.65
N SER A 29 9.00 6.89 -8.63
CA SER A 29 10.20 7.53 -9.18
C SER A 29 9.84 8.74 -10.04
N ASP A 30 8.57 8.84 -10.47
CA ASP A 30 8.10 9.99 -11.22
C ASP A 30 7.71 11.07 -10.22
N LYS A 31 8.32 12.24 -10.34
CA LYS A 31 8.15 13.29 -9.35
C LYS A 31 6.72 13.75 -9.22
N ASP A 32 6.02 13.90 -10.34
CA ASP A 32 4.64 14.35 -10.28
C ASP A 32 3.75 13.35 -9.58
N THR A 33 3.97 12.07 -9.85
CA THR A 33 3.20 11.02 -9.19
C THR A 33 3.52 10.99 -7.70
N ALA A 34 4.80 11.15 -7.35
CA ALA A 34 5.21 11.13 -5.95
C ALA A 34 4.54 12.27 -5.18
N LEU A 35 4.45 13.44 -5.78
CA LEU A 35 3.79 14.57 -5.12
C LEU A 35 2.31 14.29 -4.89
N ARG A 36 1.65 13.68 -5.87
CA ARG A 36 0.24 13.36 -5.71
C ARG A 36 0.04 12.31 -4.62
N ILE A 37 0.95 11.33 -4.56
CA ILE A 37 0.88 10.31 -3.53
C ILE A 37 1.03 10.97 -2.15
N HIS A 38 1.97 11.89 -2.00
CA HIS A 38 2.15 12.56 -0.73
C HIS A 38 0.90 13.34 -0.31
N LYS A 39 0.24 13.96 -1.26
CA LYS A 39 -1.00 14.67 -0.95
C LYS A 39 -2.05 13.71 -0.42
N TYR A 40 -2.17 12.54 -1.04
CA TYR A 40 -3.15 11.56 -0.61
C TYR A 40 -2.77 10.93 0.72
N LEU A 41 -1.46 10.77 0.96
CA LEU A 41 -1.02 10.26 2.25
C LEU A 41 -1.44 11.18 3.38
N HIS A 42 -1.48 12.47 3.09
CA HIS A 42 -1.86 13.46 4.09
C HIS A 42 -3.26 13.18 4.64
N ILE A 43 -4.15 12.65 3.82
CA ILE A 43 -5.52 12.41 4.22
C ILE A 43 -5.83 10.93 4.39
N LEU A 44 -4.85 10.08 4.24
CA LEU A 44 -5.05 8.65 4.40
C LEU A 44 -5.16 8.29 5.87
N ASP A 45 -6.09 7.40 6.20
CA ASP A 45 -6.29 6.99 7.59
C ASP A 45 -5.14 6.18 8.13
N GLU A 46 -4.97 6.23 9.44
CA GLU A 46 -4.06 5.33 10.09
C GLU A 46 -4.77 3.98 10.30
N PRO A 47 -4.07 2.89 10.32
CA PRO A 47 -2.60 2.78 10.29
C PRO A 47 -2.02 2.72 8.88
N TYR A 48 -2.86 2.88 7.88
CA TYR A 48 -2.42 2.73 6.49
C TYR A 48 -1.34 3.74 6.12
N ARG A 49 -1.51 4.97 6.56
CA ARG A 49 -0.55 6.01 6.24
C ARG A 49 0.83 5.68 6.80
N GLU A 50 0.89 5.36 8.08
CA GLU A 50 2.18 5.13 8.70
C GLU A 50 2.85 3.88 8.16
N VAL A 51 2.09 2.82 7.94
CA VAL A 51 2.66 1.59 7.37
C VAL A 51 3.24 1.87 6.00
N PHE A 52 2.51 2.62 5.18
CA PHE A 52 3.00 2.93 3.84
C PHE A 52 4.30 3.75 3.90
N ILE A 53 4.32 4.76 4.73
CA ILE A 53 5.49 5.64 4.86
C ILE A 53 6.70 4.85 5.35
N LEU A 54 6.50 4.00 6.35
CA LEU A 54 7.60 3.22 6.90
C LEU A 54 8.14 2.23 5.88
N LYS A 55 7.26 1.64 5.08
CA LYS A 55 7.70 0.65 4.11
C LYS A 55 8.40 1.28 2.93
N VAL A 56 7.83 2.35 2.39
CA VAL A 56 8.30 2.91 1.13
C VAL A 56 9.39 3.95 1.33
N PHE A 57 9.22 4.84 2.27
CA PHE A 57 10.16 5.95 2.41
C PHE A 57 11.24 5.68 3.45
N ALA A 58 10.91 5.02 4.54
CA ALA A 58 11.92 4.63 5.51
C ALA A 58 12.57 3.30 5.15
N GLU A 59 11.98 2.58 4.20
CA GLU A 59 12.54 1.33 3.68
C GLU A 59 12.73 0.25 4.76
N LEU A 60 11.79 0.19 5.67
CA LEU A 60 11.82 -0.83 6.71
C LEU A 60 11.24 -2.14 6.19
N SER A 61 11.68 -3.24 6.77
CA SER A 61 11.14 -4.54 6.42
C SER A 61 9.78 -4.73 7.10
N TYR A 62 9.01 -5.69 6.61
CA TYR A 62 7.74 -6.02 7.25
C TYR A 62 7.95 -6.38 8.71
N LYS A 63 9.04 -7.09 8.99
CA LYS A 63 9.31 -7.50 10.36
C LYS A 63 9.56 -6.28 11.25
N GLU A 64 10.33 -5.32 10.75
CA GLU A 64 10.62 -4.13 11.51
C GLU A 64 9.36 -3.30 11.79
N ILE A 65 8.51 -3.19 10.76
CA ILE A 65 7.26 -2.45 10.94
C ILE A 65 6.36 -3.19 11.93
N ALA A 66 6.33 -4.52 11.85
CA ALA A 66 5.53 -5.31 12.77
C ALA A 66 5.96 -5.05 14.20
N GLU A 67 7.23 -4.92 14.43
CA GLU A 67 7.73 -4.64 15.76
C GLU A 67 7.28 -3.28 16.26
N ILE A 68 7.31 -2.29 15.38
CA ILE A 68 6.88 -0.94 15.75
C ILE A 68 5.42 -0.93 16.19
N PHE A 69 4.59 -1.69 15.47
CA PHE A 69 3.16 -1.71 15.77
C PHE A 69 2.75 -2.79 16.76
N SER A 70 3.69 -3.63 17.17
CA SER A 70 3.40 -4.79 18.03
C SER A 70 2.35 -5.69 17.37
N LYS A 71 2.53 -5.93 16.10
CA LYS A 71 1.64 -6.77 15.30
C LYS A 71 2.45 -7.85 14.60
N LYS A 72 1.74 -8.75 13.93
CA LYS A 72 2.40 -9.79 13.16
C LYS A 72 2.74 -9.27 11.77
N GLU A 73 3.72 -9.91 11.14
CA GLU A 73 4.10 -9.51 9.79
C GLU A 73 2.94 -9.61 8.81
N THR A 74 2.08 -10.63 8.98
CA THR A 74 0.94 -10.75 8.08
C THR A 74 0.02 -9.56 8.17
N TRP A 75 -0.14 -9.02 9.38
CA TRP A 75 -0.95 -7.81 9.54
C TRP A 75 -0.33 -6.66 8.76
N VAL A 76 1.00 -6.53 8.81
CA VAL A 76 1.67 -5.45 8.10
C VAL A 76 1.51 -5.61 6.60
N ARG A 77 1.65 -6.85 6.08
CA ARG A 77 1.52 -7.07 4.65
C ARG A 77 0.13 -6.71 4.16
N VAL A 78 -0.88 -7.12 4.89
CA VAL A 78 -2.25 -6.82 4.50
C VAL A 78 -2.51 -5.32 4.59
N THR A 79 -2.03 -4.70 5.66
CA THR A 79 -2.24 -3.27 5.85
C THR A 79 -1.55 -2.46 4.74
N TYR A 80 -0.35 -2.86 4.39
CA TYR A 80 0.39 -2.19 3.32
C TYR A 80 -0.33 -2.35 1.98
N TYR A 81 -0.80 -3.56 1.71
CA TYR A 81 -1.53 -3.83 0.48
C TYR A 81 -2.76 -2.91 0.39
N ARG A 82 -3.52 -2.83 1.47
CA ARG A 82 -4.71 -2.00 1.47
C ARG A 82 -4.38 -0.52 1.33
N ALA A 83 -3.26 -0.10 1.91
CA ALA A 83 -2.82 1.27 1.75
C ALA A 83 -2.56 1.58 0.28
N LYS A 84 -1.90 0.66 -0.43
CA LYS A 84 -1.63 0.87 -1.84
C LYS A 84 -2.92 0.94 -2.64
N VAL A 85 -3.88 0.08 -2.31
CA VAL A 85 -5.15 0.10 -3.02
C VAL A 85 -5.85 1.44 -2.84
N ARG A 86 -5.88 1.95 -1.63
CA ARG A 86 -6.54 3.22 -1.38
C ARG A 86 -5.86 4.36 -2.11
N LEU A 87 -4.53 4.34 -2.18
CA LEU A 87 -3.82 5.38 -2.90
C LEU A 87 -4.07 5.30 -4.40
N LEU A 88 -4.13 4.10 -4.95
CA LEU A 88 -4.42 3.94 -6.36
C LEU A 88 -5.83 4.41 -6.70
N GLU A 89 -6.76 4.18 -5.82
CA GLU A 89 -8.13 4.63 -6.03
C GLU A 89 -8.17 6.15 -6.13
N ARG A 90 -7.40 6.82 -5.27
CA ARG A 90 -7.37 8.28 -5.31
C ARG A 90 -6.70 8.78 -6.57
N LEU A 91 -5.63 8.11 -6.99
CA LEU A 91 -4.96 8.50 -8.23
C LEU A 91 -5.90 8.34 -9.42
N GLY A 92 -6.70 7.28 -9.42
CA GLY A 92 -7.66 7.07 -10.48
C GLY A 92 -8.70 8.17 -10.52
N ASP A 93 -9.21 8.56 -9.34
CA ASP A 93 -10.17 9.62 -9.26
C ASP A 93 -9.58 10.93 -9.78
N ASP A 94 -8.33 11.17 -9.44
CA ASP A 94 -7.66 12.39 -9.84
C ASP A 94 -7.48 12.48 -11.35
N ASN A 95 -7.37 11.36 -12.00
CA ASN A 95 -7.18 11.32 -13.44
C ASN A 95 -8.45 11.56 -14.22
N GLU A 96 -9.55 11.62 -13.55
CA GLU A 96 -10.77 11.93 -14.23
C GLU A 96 -11.02 13.39 -14.30
#